data_4b6fbda7ff91542abdab74bf639502a3
#
_entry.id   4b6fbda7ff91542abdab74bf639502a3
#
_cell.length_a   1.000
_cell.length_b   1.000
_cell.length_c   1.000
_cell.angle_alpha   90.00
_cell.angle_beta   90.00
_cell.angle_gamma   90.00
#
_symmetry.space_group_name_H-M   'P 1'
#
loop_
_entity.id
_entity.type
_entity.pdbx_description
1 polymer ?
#
loop_
_entity_poly.entity_id
_entity_poly.type
_entity_poly.pdbx_seq_one_letter_code
_entity_poly.pdbx_strand_id
1 'polypeptide(L)'
;HTGTFWSGASCRDISLVMPYSRVMVHASTLAEQVQAAARCEDALIRVWQRDPVRGGMEVHDVPVTAEQRFGFDGLNLYIDEGVLERLRQMRQQGFPNETGGVLLGYYDFNIKALVVVTGLPPPPDSKASPTSFERGIEGLAEAVNEVSARTAGIVRYIGEWHSHPPGHSASPSRDDLVQLAYLALGMADDGLPAVQLIVGEKDVQVLQGAAR
;
A
#
# COMPACT_ATOMS: atom_id res chain seq x y z
N HIS A 1 10.14 -8.00 -22.52
CA HIS A 1 10.12 -7.00 -23.57
C HIS A 1 10.59 -5.68 -23.00
N THR A 2 11.70 -5.22 -23.55
CA THR A 2 12.47 -4.04 -23.18
C THR A 2 11.64 -2.76 -23.28
N GLY A 3 11.36 -2.13 -22.16
CA GLY A 3 10.89 -0.76 -22.13
C GLY A 3 12.03 0.15 -22.60
N THR A 4 11.82 0.86 -23.68
CA THR A 4 12.80 1.82 -24.19
C THR A 4 12.58 3.13 -23.45
N PHE A 5 13.52 3.50 -22.59
CA PHE A 5 13.57 4.85 -22.00
C PHE A 5 14.07 5.83 -23.06
N TRP A 6 13.29 6.83 -23.37
CA TRP A 6 13.70 7.95 -24.22
C TRP A 6 14.24 9.08 -23.33
N SER A 7 15.53 9.33 -23.42
CA SER A 7 16.18 10.50 -22.84
C SER A 7 16.19 11.61 -23.89
N GLY A 8 15.34 12.60 -23.75
CA GLY A 8 15.38 13.76 -24.66
C GLY A 8 14.11 14.62 -24.69
N ALA A 9 13.03 14.16 -24.13
CA ALA A 9 11.86 15.02 -23.93
C ALA A 9 12.05 15.89 -22.69
N SER A 10 11.44 17.08 -22.70
CA SER A 10 11.41 17.93 -21.50
C SER A 10 10.94 17.10 -20.32
N CYS A 11 11.46 17.32 -19.12
CA CYS A 11 11.13 16.61 -17.89
C CYS A 11 9.62 16.54 -17.53
N ARG A 12 8.75 16.98 -18.40
CA ARG A 12 7.33 17.18 -18.10
C ARG A 12 6.40 16.06 -18.59
N ASP A 13 6.83 15.21 -19.53
CA ASP A 13 5.96 14.17 -20.09
C ASP A 13 6.74 12.86 -20.23
N ILE A 14 6.59 11.97 -19.26
CA ILE A 14 7.05 10.59 -19.37
C ILE A 14 5.87 9.71 -19.71
N SER A 15 5.90 9.15 -20.91
CA SER A 15 4.87 8.25 -21.40
C SER A 15 5.30 6.79 -21.25
N LEU A 16 4.61 6.04 -20.39
CA LEU A 16 4.78 4.60 -20.24
C LEU A 16 3.65 3.88 -20.97
N VAL A 17 3.98 3.11 -21.99
CA VAL A 17 3.04 2.21 -22.65
C VAL A 17 3.18 0.83 -22.04
N MET A 18 2.17 0.40 -21.31
CA MET A 18 2.18 -0.90 -20.67
C MET A 18 1.03 -1.77 -21.19
N PRO A 19 1.29 -3.04 -21.53
CA PRO A 19 0.30 -3.89 -22.20
C PRO A 19 -0.84 -4.37 -21.32
N TYR A 20 -0.86 -4.08 -20.00
CA TYR A 20 -1.87 -4.58 -19.08
C TYR A 20 -2.19 -3.60 -17.94
N SER A 21 -3.43 -3.66 -17.43
CA SER A 21 -4.01 -2.89 -16.32
C SER A 21 -3.28 -3.00 -14.96
N ARG A 22 -2.19 -3.73 -14.90
CA ARG A 22 -1.46 -4.09 -13.68
C ARG A 22 -0.56 -3.00 -13.12
N VAL A 23 -0.45 -1.87 -13.81
CA VAL A 23 0.59 -0.88 -13.53
C VAL A 23 0.13 0.28 -12.67
N MET A 24 -1.17 0.51 -12.60
CA MET A 24 -1.70 1.63 -11.82
C MET A 24 -1.30 1.59 -10.34
N VAL A 25 -1.10 0.38 -9.81
CA VAL A 25 -0.75 0.14 -8.40
C VAL A 25 0.67 0.63 -8.05
N HIS A 26 1.56 0.68 -9.04
CA HIS A 26 2.95 1.12 -8.86
C HIS A 26 3.27 2.43 -9.57
N ALA A 27 2.29 3.03 -10.24
CA ALA A 27 2.55 4.19 -11.07
C ALA A 27 3.03 5.39 -10.24
N SER A 28 2.49 5.61 -9.03
CA SER A 28 2.97 6.66 -8.14
C SER A 28 4.40 6.41 -7.68
N THR A 29 4.72 5.22 -7.19
CA THR A 29 6.08 4.86 -6.74
C THR A 29 7.08 4.94 -7.90
N LEU A 30 6.69 4.49 -9.10
CA LEU A 30 7.52 4.61 -10.28
C LEU A 30 7.67 6.07 -10.70
N ALA A 31 6.60 6.88 -10.59
CA ALA A 31 6.65 8.32 -10.86
C ALA A 31 7.65 9.02 -9.95
N GLU A 32 7.64 8.71 -8.66
CA GLU A 32 8.56 9.27 -7.69
C GLU A 32 10.01 8.86 -7.97
N GLN A 33 10.23 7.59 -8.31
CA GLN A 33 11.57 7.12 -8.69
C GLN A 33 12.08 7.79 -9.96
N VAL A 34 11.23 7.95 -10.96
CA VAL A 34 11.56 8.65 -12.20
C VAL A 34 11.79 10.14 -11.95
N GLN A 35 10.95 10.77 -11.11
CA GLN A 35 11.10 12.15 -10.70
C GLN A 35 12.42 12.37 -9.95
N ALA A 36 12.72 11.50 -8.98
CA ALA A 36 13.98 11.55 -8.25
C ALA A 36 15.20 11.38 -9.17
N ALA A 37 15.11 10.46 -10.13
CA ALA A 37 16.15 10.24 -11.12
C ALA A 37 16.30 11.41 -12.11
N ALA A 38 15.18 12.00 -12.52
CA ALA A 38 15.16 13.12 -13.46
C ALA A 38 15.35 14.49 -12.78
N ARG A 39 15.33 14.56 -11.43
CA ARG A 39 15.33 15.82 -10.66
C ARG A 39 14.25 16.80 -11.12
N CYS A 40 13.06 16.26 -11.43
CA CYS A 40 11.96 16.99 -12.00
C CYS A 40 10.77 16.96 -11.04
N GLU A 41 10.45 18.08 -10.39
CA GLU A 41 9.42 18.18 -9.36
C GLU A 41 7.99 18.10 -9.90
N ASP A 42 7.80 18.35 -11.21
CA ASP A 42 6.49 18.40 -11.87
C ASP A 42 6.22 17.20 -12.80
N ALA A 43 6.86 16.07 -12.57
CA ALA A 43 6.69 14.91 -13.45
C ALA A 43 5.27 14.32 -13.32
N LEU A 44 4.61 14.21 -14.46
CA LEU A 44 3.36 13.45 -14.61
C LEU A 44 3.69 12.15 -15.34
N ILE A 45 3.22 11.03 -14.79
CA ILE A 45 3.24 9.76 -15.52
C ILE A 45 1.89 9.58 -16.19
N ARG A 46 1.91 9.46 -17.52
CA ARG A 46 0.73 9.09 -18.29
C ARG A 46 0.78 7.60 -18.61
N VAL A 47 -0.24 6.88 -18.18
CA VAL A 47 -0.38 5.44 -18.38
C VAL A 47 -1.48 5.19 -19.40
N TRP A 48 -1.17 4.45 -20.46
CA TRP A 48 -2.16 3.95 -21.41
C TRP A 48 -2.49 2.50 -21.08
N GLN A 49 -3.74 2.28 -20.77
CA GLN A 49 -4.27 0.95 -20.50
C GLN A 49 -5.12 0.50 -21.69
N ARG A 50 -4.81 -0.66 -22.25
CA ARG A 50 -5.68 -1.31 -23.24
C ARG A 50 -6.59 -2.29 -22.53
N ASP A 51 -7.90 -2.12 -22.73
CA ASP A 51 -8.89 -3.12 -22.32
C ASP A 51 -8.79 -4.33 -23.27
N PRO A 52 -8.37 -5.52 -22.79
CA PRO A 52 -8.24 -6.69 -23.64
C PRO A 52 -9.59 -7.26 -24.10
N VAL A 53 -10.70 -6.91 -23.43
CA VAL A 53 -12.04 -7.41 -23.72
C VAL A 53 -12.78 -6.47 -24.67
N ARG A 54 -12.75 -5.16 -24.38
CA ARG A 54 -13.48 -4.14 -25.13
C ARG A 54 -12.66 -3.51 -26.25
N GLY A 55 -11.34 -3.72 -26.25
CA GLY A 55 -10.43 -3.17 -27.27
C GLY A 55 -10.20 -1.66 -27.16
N GLY A 56 -10.74 -1.02 -26.15
CA GLY A 56 -10.56 0.41 -25.89
C GLY A 56 -9.18 0.75 -25.35
N MET A 57 -8.79 2.02 -25.48
CA MET A 57 -7.61 2.59 -24.84
C MET A 57 -8.07 3.60 -23.79
N GLU A 58 -7.68 3.40 -22.56
CA GLU A 58 -7.87 4.36 -21.46
C GLU A 58 -6.55 5.06 -21.16
N VAL A 59 -6.62 6.33 -20.81
CA VAL A 59 -5.47 7.14 -20.46
C VAL A 59 -5.64 7.64 -19.05
N HIS A 60 -4.62 7.39 -18.21
CA HIS A 60 -4.59 7.80 -16.82
C HIS A 60 -3.38 8.68 -16.59
N ASP A 61 -3.60 9.88 -16.08
CA ASP A 61 -2.53 10.74 -15.61
C ASP A 61 -2.34 10.47 -14.11
N VAL A 62 -1.15 9.98 -13.73
CA VAL A 62 -0.81 9.65 -12.35
C VAL A 62 0.01 10.80 -11.78
N PRO A 63 -0.54 11.55 -10.82
CA PRO A 63 0.21 12.59 -10.15
C PRO A 63 1.32 11.97 -9.31
N VAL A 64 2.43 12.66 -9.21
CA VAL A 64 3.47 12.32 -8.24
C VAL A 64 2.97 12.74 -6.86
N THR A 65 2.96 11.80 -5.93
CA THR A 65 2.65 12.04 -4.54
C THR A 65 3.91 11.81 -3.70
N ALA A 66 4.00 12.48 -2.55
CA ALA A 66 5.14 12.30 -1.67
C ALA A 66 5.14 10.88 -1.08
N GLU A 67 6.31 10.30 -0.97
CA GLU A 67 6.53 9.01 -0.35
C GLU A 67 7.04 9.20 1.08
N GLN A 68 6.45 8.47 2.02
CA GLN A 68 6.97 8.37 3.37
C GLN A 68 7.80 7.09 3.53
N ARG A 69 8.94 7.23 4.20
CA ARG A 69 9.85 6.13 4.47
C ARG A 69 9.96 5.89 5.98
N PHE A 70 9.79 4.63 6.36
CA PHE A 70 9.99 4.15 7.72
C PHE A 70 11.14 3.16 7.75
N GLY A 71 12.22 3.49 8.49
CA GLY A 71 13.39 2.64 8.63
C GLY A 71 13.23 1.63 9.75
N PHE A 72 13.49 0.35 9.45
CA PHE A 72 13.58 -0.75 10.42
C PHE A 72 14.95 -1.41 10.34
N ASP A 73 15.25 -2.29 11.29
CA ASP A 73 16.49 -3.07 11.25
C ASP A 73 16.49 -4.01 10.04
N GLY A 74 17.31 -3.67 9.05
CA GLY A 74 17.48 -4.47 7.83
C GLY A 74 16.39 -4.31 6.74
N LEU A 75 15.39 -3.44 6.92
CA LEU A 75 14.34 -3.20 5.96
C LEU A 75 13.86 -1.74 6.00
N ASN A 76 13.52 -1.17 4.84
CA ASN A 76 12.84 0.11 4.76
C ASN A 76 11.42 -0.10 4.23
N LEU A 77 10.44 0.46 4.90
CA LEU A 77 9.07 0.49 4.39
C LEU A 77 8.81 1.82 3.69
N TYR A 78 8.20 1.73 2.54
CA TYR A 78 7.78 2.87 1.72
C TYR A 78 6.27 2.85 1.56
N ILE A 79 5.64 4.00 1.76
CA ILE A 79 4.20 4.18 1.59
C ILE A 79 3.93 5.54 0.95
N ASP A 80 3.15 5.55 -0.11
CA ASP A 80 2.72 6.76 -0.80
C ASP A 80 1.71 7.56 0.04
N GLU A 81 1.82 8.89 0.03
CA GLU A 81 0.89 9.75 0.79
C GLU A 81 -0.56 9.57 0.34
N GLY A 82 -0.80 9.26 -0.93
CA GLY A 82 -2.14 8.94 -1.42
C GLY A 82 -2.73 7.66 -0.81
N VAL A 83 -1.88 6.68 -0.45
CA VAL A 83 -2.32 5.50 0.32
C VAL A 83 -2.69 5.90 1.73
N LEU A 84 -1.84 6.68 2.39
CA LEU A 84 -2.11 7.17 3.76
C LEU A 84 -3.39 8.00 3.82
N GLU A 85 -3.61 8.86 2.83
CA GLU A 85 -4.83 9.67 2.75
C GLU A 85 -6.09 8.81 2.61
N ARG A 86 -6.05 7.76 1.79
CA ARG A 86 -7.16 6.79 1.70
C ARG A 86 -7.42 6.08 3.03
N LEU A 87 -6.38 5.68 3.76
CA LEU A 87 -6.55 5.08 5.09
C LEU A 87 -7.17 6.07 6.07
N ARG A 88 -6.76 7.35 6.04
CA ARG A 88 -7.37 8.41 6.85
C ARG A 88 -8.85 8.63 6.50
N GLN A 89 -9.20 8.59 5.21
CA GLN A 89 -10.59 8.68 4.77
C GLN A 89 -11.43 7.49 5.27
N MET A 90 -10.91 6.27 5.18
CA MET A 90 -11.58 5.08 5.72
C MET A 90 -11.74 5.19 7.25
N ARG A 91 -10.73 5.69 7.95
CA ARG A 91 -10.84 6.01 9.38
C ARG A 91 -12.00 6.98 9.65
N GLN A 92 -12.12 8.07 8.91
CA GLN A 92 -13.19 9.04 9.08
C GLN A 92 -14.58 8.46 8.83
N GLN A 93 -14.69 7.56 7.83
CA GLN A 93 -15.95 6.86 7.52
C GLN A 93 -16.36 5.88 8.64
N GLY A 94 -15.40 5.34 9.39
CA GLY A 94 -15.63 4.46 10.52
C GLY A 94 -16.10 5.14 11.80
N PHE A 95 -15.96 6.46 11.90
CA PHE A 95 -16.28 7.20 13.13
C PHE A 95 -17.69 6.92 13.66
N PRO A 96 -17.87 6.80 14.99
CA PRO A 96 -16.90 6.94 16.10
C PRO A 96 -16.08 5.67 16.39
N ASN A 97 -16.29 4.60 15.64
CA ASN A 97 -15.66 3.31 15.87
C ASN A 97 -14.26 3.25 15.24
N GLU A 98 -13.43 2.37 15.77
CA GLU A 98 -12.23 1.95 15.10
C GLU A 98 -12.58 1.18 13.82
N THR A 99 -11.68 1.20 12.85
CA THR A 99 -11.80 0.46 11.59
C THR A 99 -10.43 -0.06 11.19
N GLY A 100 -10.40 -0.98 10.25
CA GLY A 100 -9.13 -1.55 9.78
C GLY A 100 -9.34 -2.51 8.63
N GLY A 101 -8.25 -3.15 8.24
CA GLY A 101 -8.25 -4.10 7.14
C GLY A 101 -6.85 -4.63 6.89
N VAL A 102 -6.61 -5.15 5.70
CA VAL A 102 -5.31 -5.69 5.33
C VAL A 102 -4.52 -4.71 4.48
N LEU A 103 -3.20 -4.80 4.59
CA LEU A 103 -2.24 -4.12 3.75
C LEU A 103 -1.77 -5.06 2.64
N LEU A 104 -1.75 -4.55 1.43
CA LEU A 104 -1.20 -5.22 0.27
C LEU A 104 0.03 -4.46 -0.24
N GLY A 105 1.04 -5.22 -0.64
CA GLY A 105 2.29 -4.65 -1.10
C GLY A 105 3.26 -5.71 -1.59
N TYR A 106 4.53 -5.37 -1.66
CA TYR A 106 5.57 -6.29 -2.10
C TYR A 106 6.90 -6.04 -1.40
N TYR A 107 7.71 -7.09 -1.34
CA TYR A 107 9.07 -7.04 -0.83
C TYR A 107 10.06 -7.01 -2.00
N ASP A 108 11.00 -6.09 -1.94
CA ASP A 108 12.20 -6.11 -2.79
C ASP A 108 13.43 -6.35 -1.89
N PHE A 109 13.88 -7.58 -1.86
CA PHE A 109 15.01 -7.98 -1.02
C PHE A 109 16.35 -7.45 -1.52
N ASN A 110 16.47 -7.10 -2.80
CA ASN A 110 17.72 -6.58 -3.37
C ASN A 110 18.06 -5.20 -2.79
N ILE A 111 17.04 -4.37 -2.59
CA ILE A 111 17.19 -3.03 -2.02
C ILE A 111 16.69 -2.95 -0.57
N LYS A 112 16.31 -4.08 0.02
CA LYS A 112 15.75 -4.17 1.37
C LYS A 112 14.56 -3.23 1.56
N ALA A 113 13.64 -3.28 0.61
CA ALA A 113 12.42 -2.47 0.61
C ALA A 113 11.18 -3.31 0.80
N LEU A 114 10.23 -2.76 1.52
CA LEU A 114 8.84 -3.18 1.57
C LEU A 114 7.98 -2.01 1.12
N VAL A 115 7.22 -2.19 0.07
CA VAL A 115 6.37 -1.14 -0.48
C VAL A 115 4.91 -1.46 -0.18
N VAL A 116 4.23 -0.55 0.52
CA VAL A 116 2.79 -0.61 0.74
C VAL A 116 2.09 -0.01 -0.48
N VAL A 117 1.31 -0.82 -1.15
CA VAL A 117 0.63 -0.43 -2.39
C VAL A 117 -0.80 0.04 -2.13
N THR A 118 -1.50 -0.62 -1.22
CA THR A 118 -2.85 -0.25 -0.83
C THR A 118 -3.25 -0.88 0.50
N GLY A 119 -4.25 -0.29 1.15
CA GLY A 119 -5.00 -0.93 2.23
C GLY A 119 -6.42 -1.24 1.75
N LEU A 120 -6.90 -2.43 2.08
CA LEU A 120 -8.29 -2.81 1.83
C LEU A 120 -9.18 -2.33 2.99
N PRO A 121 -10.46 -2.03 2.71
CA PRO A 121 -11.44 -1.70 3.76
C PRO A 121 -11.74 -2.92 4.65
N PRO A 122 -12.43 -2.69 5.79
CA PRO A 122 -12.87 -3.79 6.64
C PRO A 122 -13.82 -4.74 5.89
N PRO A 123 -13.65 -6.06 6.02
CA PRO A 123 -14.65 -7.03 5.59
C PRO A 123 -16.03 -6.77 6.22
N PRO A 124 -17.14 -7.16 5.55
CA PRO A 124 -18.50 -6.87 6.03
C PRO A 124 -18.82 -7.49 7.40
N ASP A 125 -18.20 -8.61 7.73
CA ASP A 125 -18.35 -9.34 9.00
C ASP A 125 -17.45 -8.83 10.13
N SER A 126 -16.73 -7.72 9.91
CA SER A 126 -15.89 -7.11 10.94
C SER A 126 -16.72 -6.54 12.09
N LYS A 127 -16.16 -6.60 13.30
CA LYS A 127 -16.79 -6.01 14.49
C LYS A 127 -15.99 -4.77 14.92
N ALA A 128 -16.68 -3.67 15.08
CA ALA A 128 -16.10 -2.38 15.39
C ALA A 128 -16.78 -1.72 16.60
N SER A 129 -15.99 -1.13 17.47
CA SER A 129 -16.44 -0.29 18.59
C SER A 129 -15.53 0.93 18.72
N PRO A 130 -15.85 1.89 19.57
CA PRO A 130 -14.95 3.04 19.81
C PRO A 130 -13.60 2.70 20.43
N THR A 131 -13.40 1.46 20.89
CA THR A 131 -12.18 1.05 21.60
C THR A 131 -11.62 -0.27 21.12
N SER A 132 -12.18 -0.85 20.06
CA SER A 132 -11.69 -2.12 19.52
C SER A 132 -12.16 -2.34 18.09
N PHE A 133 -11.33 -3.01 17.33
CA PHE A 133 -11.64 -3.48 15.99
C PHE A 133 -11.22 -4.95 15.85
N GLU A 134 -12.18 -5.81 15.49
CA GLU A 134 -11.96 -7.21 15.14
C GLU A 134 -12.23 -7.37 13.65
N ARG A 135 -11.17 -7.62 12.87
CA ARG A 135 -11.28 -7.80 11.43
C ARG A 135 -12.03 -9.08 11.08
N GLY A 136 -13.03 -8.97 10.23
CA GLY A 136 -13.69 -10.10 9.58
C GLY A 136 -12.85 -10.78 8.52
N ILE A 137 -13.44 -11.76 7.85
CA ILE A 137 -12.81 -12.56 6.80
C ILE A 137 -13.66 -12.67 5.52
N GLU A 138 -14.90 -12.22 5.55
CA GLU A 138 -15.83 -12.38 4.43
C GLU A 138 -15.33 -11.64 3.18
N GLY A 139 -15.15 -12.38 2.07
CA GLY A 139 -14.66 -11.86 0.79
C GLY A 139 -13.18 -11.42 0.77
N LEU A 140 -12.46 -11.58 1.89
CA LEU A 140 -11.09 -11.08 2.01
C LEU A 140 -10.11 -11.87 1.12
N ALA A 141 -10.21 -13.20 1.14
CA ALA A 141 -9.32 -14.05 0.35
C ALA A 141 -9.50 -13.78 -1.16
N GLU A 142 -10.73 -13.59 -1.60
CA GLU A 142 -11.07 -13.27 -2.99
C GLU A 142 -10.48 -11.92 -3.38
N ALA A 143 -10.63 -10.89 -2.55
CA ALA A 143 -10.10 -9.56 -2.80
C ALA A 143 -8.56 -9.56 -2.88
N VAL A 144 -7.88 -10.25 -1.97
CA VAL A 144 -6.41 -10.40 -1.99
C VAL A 144 -5.97 -11.15 -3.24
N ASN A 145 -6.63 -12.26 -3.58
CA ASN A 145 -6.31 -13.06 -4.75
C ASN A 145 -6.55 -12.29 -6.06
N GLU A 146 -7.59 -11.47 -6.12
CA GLU A 146 -7.84 -10.61 -7.30
C GLU A 146 -6.69 -9.63 -7.52
N VAL A 147 -6.24 -8.94 -6.48
CA VAL A 147 -5.10 -8.00 -6.59
C VAL A 147 -3.83 -8.76 -6.97
N SER A 148 -3.57 -9.89 -6.33
CA SER A 148 -2.40 -10.73 -6.65
C SER A 148 -2.41 -11.20 -8.11
N ALA A 149 -3.56 -11.67 -8.61
CA ALA A 149 -3.70 -12.10 -10.00
C ALA A 149 -3.48 -10.95 -10.98
N ARG A 150 -4.03 -9.75 -10.70
CA ARG A 150 -3.85 -8.55 -11.53
C ARG A 150 -2.40 -8.07 -11.58
N THR A 151 -1.61 -8.35 -10.57
CA THR A 151 -0.21 -7.93 -10.46
C THR A 151 0.78 -9.07 -10.71
N ALA A 152 0.34 -10.19 -11.32
CA ALA A 152 1.15 -11.38 -11.58
C ALA A 152 1.83 -11.95 -10.32
N GLY A 153 1.17 -11.87 -9.17
CA GLY A 153 1.68 -12.37 -7.88
C GLY A 153 2.69 -11.44 -7.20
N ILE A 154 2.97 -10.25 -7.76
CA ILE A 154 3.91 -9.30 -7.16
C ILE A 154 3.32 -8.69 -5.90
N VAL A 155 2.11 -8.13 -6.00
CA VAL A 155 1.42 -7.56 -4.84
C VAL A 155 0.70 -8.67 -4.10
N ARG A 156 0.96 -8.74 -2.81
CA ARG A 156 0.44 -9.76 -1.90
C ARG A 156 0.07 -9.16 -0.55
N TYR A 157 -0.51 -9.94 0.31
CA TYR A 157 -0.70 -9.60 1.71
C TYR A 157 0.67 -9.38 2.39
N ILE A 158 0.79 -8.27 3.12
CA ILE A 158 2.01 -7.90 3.85
C ILE A 158 1.75 -7.57 5.32
N GLY A 159 0.49 -7.49 5.74
CA GLY A 159 0.12 -7.16 7.11
C GLY A 159 -1.26 -6.53 7.22
N GLU A 160 -1.48 -5.81 8.29
CA GLU A 160 -2.78 -5.22 8.62
C GLU A 160 -2.67 -3.74 8.97
N TRP A 161 -3.78 -3.04 8.85
CA TRP A 161 -3.92 -1.69 9.35
C TRP A 161 -5.18 -1.55 10.21
N HIS A 162 -5.15 -0.67 11.18
CA HIS A 162 -6.33 -0.24 11.91
C HIS A 162 -6.23 1.23 12.31
N SER A 163 -7.33 1.79 12.73
CA SER A 163 -7.40 3.18 13.19
C SER A 163 -7.68 3.25 14.66
N HIS A 164 -7.13 4.27 15.32
CA HIS A 164 -7.53 4.66 16.66
C HIS A 164 -8.67 5.68 16.62
N PRO A 165 -9.50 5.76 17.68
CA PRO A 165 -10.65 6.64 17.73
C PRO A 165 -10.25 8.13 17.75
N PRO A 166 -11.22 9.05 17.58
CA PRO A 166 -10.95 10.48 17.66
C PRO A 166 -10.28 10.88 18.97
N GLY A 167 -9.31 11.78 18.88
CA GLY A 167 -8.56 12.27 20.05
C GLY A 167 -7.38 11.36 20.46
N HIS A 168 -7.17 10.22 19.80
CA HIS A 168 -6.08 9.31 20.11
C HIS A 168 -4.98 9.35 19.03
N SER A 169 -3.74 9.22 19.50
CA SER A 169 -2.55 9.07 18.63
C SER A 169 -2.47 7.65 18.08
N ALA A 170 -1.57 7.46 17.11
CA ALA A 170 -1.25 6.14 16.56
C ALA A 170 -0.33 5.29 17.46
N SER A 171 -0.12 5.69 18.72
CA SER A 171 0.72 4.91 19.65
C SER A 171 0.13 3.53 19.90
N PRO A 172 0.90 2.43 19.70
CA PRO A 172 0.37 1.09 19.83
C PRO A 172 -0.04 0.77 21.27
N SER A 173 -1.18 0.14 21.44
CA SER A 173 -1.60 -0.49 22.67
C SER A 173 -0.85 -1.82 22.91
N ARG A 174 -1.07 -2.43 24.08
CA ARG A 174 -0.56 -3.77 24.35
C ARG A 174 -1.19 -4.82 23.42
N ASP A 175 -2.47 -4.65 23.11
CA ASP A 175 -3.20 -5.60 22.26
C ASP A 175 -2.71 -5.51 20.80
N ASP A 176 -2.37 -4.31 20.32
CA ASP A 176 -1.74 -4.11 19.00
C ASP A 176 -0.40 -4.84 18.90
N LEU A 177 0.41 -4.78 19.96
CA LEU A 177 1.69 -5.50 19.98
C LEU A 177 1.52 -7.02 20.01
N VAL A 178 0.50 -7.52 20.71
CA VAL A 178 0.14 -8.94 20.72
C VAL A 178 -0.35 -9.37 19.34
N GLN A 179 -1.21 -8.58 18.71
CA GLN A 179 -1.67 -8.83 17.35
C GLN A 179 -0.49 -8.89 16.36
N LEU A 180 0.42 -7.90 16.42
CA LEU A 180 1.62 -7.90 15.58
C LEU A 180 2.46 -9.17 15.77
N ALA A 181 2.58 -9.67 17.00
CA ALA A 181 3.29 -10.92 17.25
C ALA A 181 2.62 -12.13 16.56
N TYR A 182 1.30 -12.21 16.58
CA TYR A 182 0.56 -13.25 15.84
C TYR A 182 0.74 -13.10 14.32
N LEU A 183 0.68 -11.89 13.80
CA LEU A 183 0.93 -11.63 12.38
C LEU A 183 2.36 -12.06 11.98
N ALA A 184 3.34 -11.74 12.81
CA ALA A 184 4.73 -12.12 12.57
C ALA A 184 4.92 -13.65 12.57
N LEU A 185 4.24 -14.37 13.44
CA LEU A 185 4.23 -15.85 13.45
C LEU A 185 3.60 -16.39 12.17
N GLY A 186 2.46 -15.83 11.73
CA GLY A 186 1.80 -16.25 10.48
C GLY A 186 2.64 -15.99 9.22
N MET A 187 3.48 -14.97 9.22
CA MET A 187 4.35 -14.63 8.08
C MET A 187 5.71 -15.37 8.11
N ALA A 188 6.05 -15.98 9.24
CA ALA A 188 7.34 -16.61 9.45
C ALA A 188 7.59 -17.82 8.53
N ASP A 189 6.54 -18.58 8.21
CA ASP A 189 6.65 -19.74 7.30
C ASP A 189 7.09 -19.32 5.90
N ASP A 190 6.75 -18.10 5.48
CA ASP A 190 7.19 -17.52 4.21
C ASP A 190 8.54 -16.78 4.32
N GLY A 191 9.14 -16.73 5.52
CA GLY A 191 10.37 -15.98 5.79
C GLY A 191 10.20 -14.46 5.69
N LEU A 192 8.97 -13.96 5.84
CA LEU A 192 8.63 -12.55 5.66
C LEU A 192 8.33 -11.89 7.01
N PRO A 193 8.69 -10.61 7.19
CA PRO A 193 8.21 -9.83 8.33
C PRO A 193 6.74 -9.43 8.11
N ALA A 194 6.00 -9.28 9.20
CA ALA A 194 4.67 -8.69 9.18
C ALA A 194 4.74 -7.19 9.41
N VAL A 195 3.78 -6.45 8.85
CA VAL A 195 3.60 -5.01 9.07
C VAL A 195 2.25 -4.76 9.74
N GLN A 196 2.25 -3.87 10.70
CA GLN A 196 1.03 -3.28 11.25
C GLN A 196 1.12 -1.77 11.14
N LEU A 197 0.07 -1.15 10.58
CA LEU A 197 -0.02 0.29 10.42
C LEU A 197 -1.21 0.81 11.23
N ILE A 198 -0.94 1.75 12.12
CA ILE A 198 -1.95 2.38 12.99
C ILE A 198 -2.19 3.81 12.50
N VAL A 199 -3.45 4.15 12.26
CA VAL A 199 -3.85 5.49 11.82
C VAL A 199 -4.49 6.24 12.98
N GLY A 200 -3.75 7.16 13.58
CA GLY A 200 -4.23 8.09 14.59
C GLY A 200 -4.95 9.30 13.98
N GLU A 201 -5.29 10.28 14.84
CA GLU A 201 -5.95 11.50 14.37
C GLU A 201 -5.03 12.39 13.54
N LYS A 202 -3.77 12.52 13.94
CA LYS A 202 -2.79 13.44 13.33
C LYS A 202 -1.52 12.74 12.88
N ASP A 203 -1.37 11.49 13.26
CA ASP A 203 -0.15 10.71 13.09
C ASP A 203 -0.45 9.33 12.51
N VAL A 204 0.59 8.69 12.02
CA VAL A 204 0.57 7.31 11.57
C VAL A 204 1.77 6.63 12.19
N GLN A 205 1.58 5.43 12.71
CA GLN A 205 2.65 4.59 13.18
C GLN A 205 2.72 3.30 12.38
N VAL A 206 3.93 2.93 12.01
CA VAL A 206 4.21 1.65 11.35
C VAL A 206 5.04 0.79 12.30
N LEU A 207 4.62 -0.44 12.48
CA LEU A 207 5.28 -1.45 13.28
C LEU A 207 5.72 -2.61 12.39
N GLN A 208 6.86 -3.19 12.68
CA GLN A 208 7.34 -4.40 12.02
C GLN A 208 7.52 -5.50 13.05
N GLY A 209 6.96 -6.67 12.77
CA GLY A 209 7.18 -7.90 13.52
C GLY A 209 7.90 -8.93 12.67
N ALA A 210 8.88 -9.62 13.25
CA ALA A 210 9.54 -10.77 12.64
C ALA A 210 9.73 -11.85 13.70
N ALA A 211 9.36 -13.09 13.38
CA ALA A 211 9.73 -14.23 14.20
C ALA A 211 11.24 -14.54 14.01
N ARG A 212 11.90 -14.87 15.10
CA ARG A 212 13.34 -15.25 15.12
C ARG A 212 13.48 -16.65 15.63
#